data_e68d9870c3f549fea74ed740b0547b62
#
_entry.id   e68d9870c3f549fea74ed740b0547b62
#
_cell.length_a   1.000
_cell.length_b   1.000
_cell.length_c   1.000
_cell.angle_alpha   90.00
_cell.angle_beta   90.00
_cell.angle_gamma   90.00
#
_symmetry.space_group_name_H-M   'P 1'
#
loop_
_entity.id
_entity.type
_entity.pdbx_description
1 polymer ?
#
loop_
_entity_poly.entity_id
_entity_poly.type
_entity_poly.pdbx_seq_one_letter_code
_entity_poly.pdbx_strand_id
1 'polypeptide(L)'
;MEWHQDWAFYPYTNDDVLAVGVMLDDFTLDNGPLLLVPGSHKGPVLDHHSDGRFSGGIDPRSLHVDVSTAVPVLAPAGSISVHHARTIHGSDLNRSGQPRGLLLYEICAADAWPLAGGYGPFSDLEEFNARMICGEPTIEPRLERVPVRMPQPRPLDPTSIYNAQKGLERRFFAVLDKP
;
A
#
# COMPACT_ATOMS: atom_id res chain seq x y z
N MET A 1 4.48 -10.51 0.30
CA MET A 1 3.82 -9.32 -0.28
C MET A 1 4.76 -8.74 -1.31
N GLU A 2 4.35 -8.73 -2.56
CA GLU A 2 5.18 -8.18 -3.65
C GLU A 2 5.34 -6.67 -3.54
N TRP A 3 6.38 -6.13 -4.20
CA TRP A 3 6.61 -4.69 -4.25
C TRP A 3 5.41 -3.96 -4.83
N HIS A 4 4.98 -2.89 -4.17
CA HIS A 4 3.82 -2.09 -4.56
C HIS A 4 3.89 -0.68 -3.97
N GLN A 5 2.95 0.13 -4.37
CA GLN A 5 2.63 1.45 -3.82
C GLN A 5 1.15 1.42 -3.44
N ASP A 6 0.81 1.77 -2.23
CA ASP A 6 -0.58 1.80 -1.75
C ASP A 6 -1.45 2.71 -2.60
N TRP A 7 -0.87 3.83 -3.05
CA TRP A 7 -1.48 4.78 -3.96
C TRP A 7 -2.15 4.15 -5.19
N ALA A 8 -1.65 3.04 -5.68
CA ALA A 8 -2.22 2.36 -6.84
C ALA A 8 -3.58 1.72 -6.55
N PHE A 9 -3.87 1.41 -5.29
CA PHE A 9 -5.15 0.83 -4.85
C PHE A 9 -6.21 1.89 -4.61
N TYR A 10 -5.81 3.04 -4.08
CA TYR A 10 -6.68 4.12 -3.62
C TYR A 10 -6.07 5.49 -3.92
N PRO A 11 -6.05 5.93 -5.19
CA PRO A 11 -5.62 7.28 -5.51
C PRO A 11 -6.63 8.33 -5.01
N TYR A 12 -6.12 9.48 -4.62
CA TYR A 12 -6.88 10.63 -4.13
C TYR A 12 -6.69 11.86 -5.02
N THR A 13 -7.39 12.95 -4.74
CA THR A 13 -7.28 14.24 -5.44
C THR A 13 -5.94 14.94 -5.22
N ASN A 14 -5.24 14.61 -4.14
CA ASN A 14 -3.85 14.97 -3.85
C ASN A 14 -3.18 13.81 -3.11
N ASP A 15 -1.86 13.83 -2.97
CA ASP A 15 -1.11 12.71 -2.42
C ASP A 15 -0.67 12.88 -0.94
N ASP A 16 -1.32 13.78 -0.21
CA ASP A 16 -1.18 13.87 1.26
C ASP A 16 -1.90 12.69 1.94
N VAL A 17 -1.42 11.49 1.65
CA VAL A 17 -1.95 10.21 2.13
C VAL A 17 -0.83 9.38 2.72
N LEU A 18 -1.05 8.87 3.92
CA LEU A 18 -0.11 8.08 4.70
C LEU A 18 -0.70 6.70 5.01
N ALA A 19 0.15 5.69 4.93
CA ALA A 19 -0.11 4.39 5.54
C ALA A 19 0.53 4.33 6.93
N VAL A 20 -0.23 3.91 7.91
CA VAL A 20 0.20 3.75 9.30
C VAL A 20 0.04 2.30 9.70
N GLY A 21 1.15 1.65 10.05
CA GLY A 21 1.17 0.25 10.49
C GLY A 21 1.42 0.15 11.99
N VAL A 22 0.51 -0.47 12.73
CA VAL A 22 0.70 -0.81 14.15
C VAL A 22 1.15 -2.25 14.24
N MET A 23 2.33 -2.49 14.79
CA MET A 23 2.92 -3.81 14.91
C MET A 23 2.26 -4.58 16.08
N LEU A 24 1.63 -5.70 15.77
CA LEU A 24 0.99 -6.56 16.77
C LEU A 24 1.98 -7.58 17.34
N ASP A 25 3.05 -7.86 16.62
CA ASP A 25 4.15 -8.73 16.98
C ASP A 25 5.49 -8.02 16.75
N ASP A 26 6.57 -8.55 17.29
CA ASP A 26 7.92 -8.06 17.00
C ASP A 26 8.26 -8.26 15.52
N PHE A 27 8.82 -7.24 14.88
CA PHE A 27 9.30 -7.31 13.51
C PHE A 27 10.82 -7.56 13.51
N THR A 28 11.22 -8.70 12.97
CA THR A 28 12.61 -9.17 12.90
C THR A 28 13.01 -9.47 11.45
N LEU A 29 14.29 -9.65 11.18
CA LEU A 29 14.76 -10.00 9.84
C LEU A 29 14.18 -11.34 9.33
N ASP A 30 13.93 -12.28 10.23
CA ASP A 30 13.53 -13.64 9.87
C ASP A 30 12.03 -13.80 9.63
N ASN A 31 11.21 -12.90 10.19
CA ASN A 31 9.75 -13.01 10.06
C ASN A 31 9.15 -12.20 8.91
N GLY A 32 9.99 -11.78 7.94
CA GLY A 32 9.56 -11.08 6.73
C GLY A 32 9.05 -9.66 7.03
N PRO A 33 9.88 -8.79 7.60
CA PRO A 33 9.46 -7.44 7.97
C PRO A 33 9.06 -6.62 6.75
N LEU A 34 8.37 -5.51 7.00
CA LEU A 34 8.09 -4.51 5.99
C LEU A 34 9.42 -3.94 5.47
N LEU A 35 9.59 -3.89 4.15
CA LEU A 35 10.71 -3.31 3.44
C LEU A 35 10.25 -2.03 2.76
N LEU A 36 10.90 -0.92 3.02
CA LEU A 36 10.58 0.39 2.43
C LEU A 36 11.76 0.88 1.58
N VAL A 37 11.51 1.37 0.38
CA VAL A 37 12.52 2.01 -0.47
C VAL A 37 12.54 3.51 -0.17
N PRO A 38 13.58 4.03 0.51
CA PRO A 38 13.64 5.43 0.90
C PRO A 38 13.59 6.38 -0.29
N GLY A 39 12.77 7.45 -0.17
CA GLY A 39 12.65 8.47 -1.21
C GLY A 39 11.81 8.10 -2.43
N SER A 40 11.37 6.84 -2.57
CA SER A 40 10.62 6.36 -3.74
C SER A 40 9.27 7.04 -3.93
N HIS A 41 8.68 7.61 -2.88
CA HIS A 41 7.43 8.38 -2.95
C HIS A 41 7.53 9.62 -3.84
N LYS A 42 8.75 10.16 -4.07
CA LYS A 42 9.02 11.30 -4.97
C LYS A 42 9.09 10.89 -6.44
N GLY A 43 9.18 9.59 -6.70
CA GLY A 43 9.24 9.02 -8.04
C GLY A 43 7.85 8.84 -8.68
N PRO A 44 7.80 8.18 -9.84
CA PRO A 44 6.54 7.87 -10.51
C PRO A 44 5.70 6.85 -9.74
N VAL A 45 4.41 6.80 -10.05
CA VAL A 45 3.58 5.64 -9.75
C VAL A 45 3.83 4.59 -10.83
N LEU A 46 4.33 3.44 -10.42
CA LEU A 46 4.66 2.34 -11.33
C LEU A 46 3.40 1.57 -11.75
N ASP A 47 3.53 0.74 -12.75
CA ASP A 47 2.43 -0.10 -13.22
C ASP A 47 2.20 -1.29 -12.28
N HIS A 48 0.97 -1.41 -11.79
CA HIS A 48 0.52 -2.48 -10.90
C HIS A 48 -0.43 -3.46 -11.62
N HIS A 49 -0.33 -3.54 -12.96
CA HIS A 49 -1.13 -4.45 -13.76
C HIS A 49 -0.31 -5.63 -14.26
N SER A 50 -0.97 -6.75 -14.42
CA SER A 50 -0.45 -7.96 -15.06
C SER A 50 -1.55 -8.56 -15.93
N ASP A 51 -1.21 -8.99 -17.15
CA ASP A 51 -2.17 -9.52 -18.11
C ASP A 51 -3.42 -8.62 -18.31
N GLY A 52 -3.17 -7.31 -18.42
CA GLY A 52 -4.23 -6.30 -18.65
C GLY A 52 -5.17 -6.06 -17.47
N ARG A 53 -4.91 -6.63 -16.29
CA ARG A 53 -5.70 -6.43 -15.06
C ARG A 53 -4.86 -5.88 -13.94
N PHE A 54 -5.51 -5.13 -13.07
CA PHE A 54 -4.89 -4.69 -11.83
C PHE A 54 -4.55 -5.91 -10.97
N SER A 55 -3.30 -6.04 -10.58
CA SER A 55 -2.79 -7.15 -9.77
C SER A 55 -2.29 -6.71 -8.39
N GLY A 56 -2.18 -5.41 -8.17
CA GLY A 56 -1.74 -4.84 -6.90
C GLY A 56 -0.28 -5.09 -6.56
N GLY A 57 0.52 -5.51 -7.52
CA GLY A 57 1.97 -5.63 -7.38
C GLY A 57 2.67 -5.13 -8.65
N ILE A 58 3.94 -4.77 -8.52
CA ILE A 58 4.77 -4.27 -9.61
C ILE A 58 5.48 -5.46 -10.26
N ASP A 59 5.35 -5.63 -11.60
CA ASP A 59 6.13 -6.63 -12.32
C ASP A 59 7.62 -6.32 -12.15
N PRO A 60 8.46 -7.29 -11.73
CA PRO A 60 9.90 -7.08 -11.55
C PRO A 60 10.62 -6.46 -12.75
N ARG A 61 10.12 -6.68 -13.97
CA ARG A 61 10.70 -6.09 -15.21
C ARG A 61 10.42 -4.59 -15.34
N SER A 62 9.33 -4.10 -14.75
CA SER A 62 8.96 -2.67 -14.76
C SER A 62 9.40 -1.94 -13.50
N LEU A 63 10.03 -2.65 -12.57
CA LEU A 63 10.56 -2.09 -11.34
C LEU A 63 11.92 -1.40 -11.61
N HIS A 64 11.87 -0.18 -12.16
CA HIS A 64 13.07 0.61 -12.47
C HIS A 64 13.64 1.36 -11.26
N VAL A 65 13.46 0.80 -10.07
CA VAL A 65 13.95 1.34 -8.81
C VAL A 65 14.86 0.32 -8.16
N ASP A 66 15.98 0.78 -7.64
CA ASP A 66 16.93 -0.09 -6.93
C ASP A 66 16.35 -0.49 -5.56
N VAL A 67 15.71 -1.65 -5.51
CA VAL A 67 15.14 -2.21 -4.29
C VAL A 67 16.20 -2.79 -3.33
N SER A 68 17.47 -2.88 -3.75
CA SER A 68 18.55 -3.28 -2.84
C SER A 68 18.80 -2.23 -1.76
N THR A 69 18.34 -1.00 -1.98
CA THR A 69 18.37 0.09 -1.01
C THR A 69 17.24 0.06 0.01
N ALA A 70 16.34 -0.91 -0.08
CA ALA A 70 15.22 -1.03 0.84
C ALA A 70 15.68 -1.26 2.28
N VAL A 71 15.03 -0.56 3.18
CA VAL A 71 15.30 -0.63 4.62
C VAL A 71 14.24 -1.48 5.30
N PRO A 72 14.61 -2.52 6.05
CA PRO A 72 13.67 -3.28 6.84
C PRO A 72 13.20 -2.46 8.06
N VAL A 73 11.91 -2.49 8.31
CA VAL A 73 11.32 -1.93 9.53
C VAL A 73 11.41 -2.98 10.63
N LEU A 74 12.34 -2.79 11.55
CA LEU A 74 12.57 -3.69 12.68
C LEU A 74 12.20 -2.97 13.97
N ALA A 75 11.24 -3.51 14.71
CA ALA A 75 10.78 -2.89 15.95
C ALA A 75 9.97 -3.88 16.79
N PRO A 76 9.85 -3.66 18.10
CA PRO A 76 9.02 -4.49 18.98
C PRO A 76 7.53 -4.27 18.73
N ALA A 77 6.71 -5.22 19.16
CA ALA A 77 5.26 -5.09 19.21
C ALA A 77 4.84 -3.79 19.93
N GLY A 78 3.77 -3.16 19.46
CA GLY A 78 3.31 -1.85 19.91
C GLY A 78 3.97 -0.66 19.21
N SER A 79 5.00 -0.89 18.40
CA SER A 79 5.61 0.15 17.56
C SER A 79 4.70 0.54 16.40
N ILE A 80 4.92 1.73 15.86
CA ILE A 80 4.18 2.27 14.70
C ILE A 80 5.17 2.58 13.58
N SER A 81 4.83 2.16 12.36
CA SER A 81 5.48 2.63 11.14
C SER A 81 4.58 3.62 10.41
N VAL A 82 5.18 4.64 9.79
CA VAL A 82 4.46 5.61 8.97
C VAL A 82 5.19 5.77 7.65
N HIS A 83 4.48 5.67 6.55
CA HIS A 83 5.05 5.94 5.23
C HIS A 83 4.02 6.57 4.29
N HIS A 84 4.50 7.31 3.32
CA HIS A 84 3.68 7.94 2.30
C HIS A 84 3.08 6.87 1.38
N ALA A 85 1.82 7.01 0.96
CA ALA A 85 1.12 6.03 0.13
C ALA A 85 1.82 5.71 -1.21
N ARG A 86 2.66 6.62 -1.72
CA ARG A 86 3.47 6.40 -2.93
C ARG A 86 4.83 5.73 -2.65
N THR A 87 5.17 5.43 -1.41
CA THR A 87 6.41 4.71 -1.11
C THR A 87 6.36 3.29 -1.65
N ILE A 88 7.39 2.89 -2.43
CA ILE A 88 7.53 1.51 -2.87
C ILE A 88 7.91 0.67 -1.66
N HIS A 89 7.11 -0.35 -1.41
CA HIS A 89 7.32 -1.25 -0.27
C HIS A 89 6.85 -2.66 -0.58
N GLY A 90 7.27 -3.59 0.26
CA GLY A 90 6.91 -4.99 0.15
C GLY A 90 7.37 -5.76 1.38
N SER A 91 7.24 -7.05 1.38
CA SER A 91 7.80 -7.91 2.43
C SER A 91 8.14 -9.28 1.89
N ASP A 92 9.29 -9.81 2.32
CA ASP A 92 9.68 -11.18 2.02
C ASP A 92 8.83 -12.18 2.81
N LEU A 93 9.10 -13.44 2.60
CA LEU A 93 8.44 -14.53 3.30
C LEU A 93 8.83 -14.55 4.78
N ASN A 94 7.87 -14.89 5.62
CA ASN A 94 8.15 -15.21 7.01
C ASN A 94 8.77 -16.61 7.10
N ARG A 95 10.02 -16.70 7.56
CA ARG A 95 10.77 -17.95 7.71
C ARG A 95 10.99 -18.32 9.17
N SER A 96 10.48 -17.51 10.11
CA SER A 96 10.76 -17.68 11.55
C SER A 96 9.85 -18.69 12.24
N GLY A 97 8.71 -19.02 11.68
CA GLY A 97 7.66 -19.77 12.36
C GLY A 97 6.91 -18.97 13.45
N GLN A 98 7.25 -17.68 13.65
CA GLN A 98 6.56 -16.76 14.55
C GLN A 98 5.57 -15.88 13.75
N PRO A 99 4.45 -15.45 14.33
CA PRO A 99 3.53 -14.54 13.66
C PRO A 99 4.19 -13.19 13.40
N ARG A 100 3.64 -12.45 12.44
CA ARG A 100 3.98 -11.05 12.15
C ARG A 100 2.69 -10.31 11.76
N GLY A 101 1.92 -9.97 12.75
CA GLY A 101 0.69 -9.21 12.61
C GLY A 101 0.97 -7.72 12.44
N LEU A 102 0.29 -7.09 11.49
CA LEU A 102 0.34 -5.66 11.24
C LEU A 102 -1.09 -5.15 11.04
N LEU A 103 -1.53 -4.23 11.89
CA LEU A 103 -2.78 -3.51 11.71
C LEU A 103 -2.51 -2.25 10.89
N LEU A 104 -3.20 -2.08 9.78
CA LEU A 104 -2.99 -0.98 8.85
C LEU A 104 -4.12 0.04 8.94
N TYR A 105 -3.75 1.31 8.96
CA TYR A 105 -4.64 2.45 8.79
C TYR A 105 -4.16 3.28 7.61
N GLU A 106 -5.12 3.85 6.89
CA GLU A 106 -4.89 4.89 5.91
C GLU A 106 -5.35 6.22 6.49
N ILE A 107 -4.47 7.21 6.43
CA ILE A 107 -4.75 8.57 6.93
C ILE A 107 -4.47 9.54 5.78
N CYS A 108 -5.42 10.42 5.51
CA CYS A 108 -5.30 11.42 4.47
C CYS A 108 -5.60 12.83 5.01
N ALA A 109 -5.16 13.85 4.29
CA ALA A 109 -5.58 15.21 4.57
C ALA A 109 -7.09 15.36 4.40
N ALA A 110 -7.73 16.26 5.15
CA ALA A 110 -9.18 16.48 5.09
C ALA A 110 -9.65 16.91 3.69
N ASP A 111 -8.78 17.57 2.92
CA ASP A 111 -9.01 18.02 1.55
C ASP A 111 -8.54 17.01 0.47
N ALA A 112 -8.06 15.83 0.88
CA ALA A 112 -7.75 14.73 -0.03
C ALA A 112 -8.96 13.81 -0.15
N TRP A 113 -9.57 13.79 -1.34
CA TRP A 113 -10.79 13.03 -1.59
C TRP A 113 -10.51 11.79 -2.43
N PRO A 114 -11.06 10.60 -2.08
CA PRO A 114 -10.77 9.35 -2.78
C PRO A 114 -11.36 9.34 -4.18
N LEU A 115 -10.55 8.91 -5.16
CA LEU A 115 -10.95 8.68 -6.55
C LEU A 115 -11.31 7.22 -6.80
N ALA A 116 -10.68 6.32 -6.05
CA ALA A 116 -10.95 4.88 -6.07
C ALA A 116 -10.49 4.27 -4.74
N GLY A 117 -10.95 3.07 -4.46
CA GLY A 117 -10.48 2.29 -3.30
C GLY A 117 -11.61 1.55 -2.59
N GLY A 118 -11.25 0.86 -1.50
CA GLY A 118 -12.16 -0.02 -0.75
C GLY A 118 -13.30 0.70 -0.04
N TYR A 119 -13.19 1.99 0.12
CA TYR A 119 -14.22 2.78 0.82
C TYR A 119 -15.19 3.50 -0.12
N GLY A 120 -15.03 3.36 -1.43
CA GLY A 120 -15.93 3.94 -2.40
C GLY A 120 -16.26 5.42 -2.17
N PRO A 121 -17.05 6.04 -3.02
CA PRO A 121 -17.64 7.32 -2.67
C PRO A 121 -18.55 7.09 -1.43
N PHE A 122 -18.19 7.74 -0.32
CA PHE A 122 -19.08 7.78 0.85
C PHE A 122 -20.43 8.35 0.40
N SER A 123 -21.47 7.72 0.86
CA SER A 123 -22.84 8.14 0.56
C SER A 123 -23.34 9.26 1.48
N ASP A 124 -22.58 9.55 2.52
CA ASP A 124 -22.97 10.46 3.59
C ASP A 124 -21.74 11.24 4.09
N LEU A 125 -21.81 12.58 4.00
CA LEU A 125 -20.77 13.48 4.46
C LEU A 125 -20.58 13.43 5.98
N GLU A 126 -21.66 13.21 6.74
CA GLU A 126 -21.58 13.09 8.19
C GLU A 126 -20.77 11.85 8.59
N GLU A 127 -21.01 10.71 7.94
CA GLU A 127 -20.22 9.48 8.13
C GLU A 127 -18.76 9.70 7.77
N PHE A 128 -18.48 10.43 6.68
CA PHE A 128 -17.11 10.76 6.29
C PHE A 128 -16.42 11.63 7.34
N ASN A 129 -17.07 12.69 7.79
CA ASN A 129 -16.52 13.60 8.79
C ASN A 129 -16.34 12.94 10.17
N ALA A 130 -17.16 11.95 10.51
CA ALA A 130 -17.02 11.19 11.76
C ALA A 130 -15.69 10.40 11.86
N ARG A 131 -15.00 10.20 10.74
CA ARG A 131 -13.68 9.56 10.68
C ARG A 131 -12.52 10.53 10.92
N MET A 132 -12.79 11.83 11.04
CA MET A 132 -11.76 12.85 11.21
C MET A 132 -11.03 12.67 12.55
N ILE A 133 -9.70 12.63 12.50
CA ILE A 133 -8.86 12.49 13.68
C ILE A 133 -8.54 13.87 14.27
N CYS A 134 -8.29 14.86 13.41
CA CYS A 134 -7.98 16.23 13.79
C CYS A 134 -8.23 17.19 12.63
N GLY A 135 -8.27 18.49 12.92
CA GLY A 135 -8.51 19.54 11.93
C GLY A 135 -10.00 19.85 11.74
N GLU A 136 -10.29 20.58 10.67
CA GLU A 136 -11.64 21.01 10.33
C GLU A 136 -12.11 20.28 9.05
N PRO A 137 -13.38 19.86 8.97
CA PRO A 137 -13.94 19.25 7.77
C PRO A 137 -14.01 20.26 6.62
N THR A 138 -13.91 19.77 5.39
CA THR A 138 -14.10 20.58 4.19
C THR A 138 -14.84 19.78 3.13
N ILE A 139 -15.64 20.48 2.32
CA ILE A 139 -16.26 19.96 1.11
C ILE A 139 -15.52 20.42 -0.15
N GLU A 140 -14.41 21.16 0.01
CA GLU A 140 -13.59 21.67 -1.07
C GLU A 140 -12.32 20.81 -1.19
N PRO A 141 -12.27 19.85 -2.14
CA PRO A 141 -11.07 19.05 -2.35
C PRO A 141 -9.94 19.89 -2.91
N ARG A 142 -8.73 19.67 -2.42
CA ARG A 142 -7.52 20.21 -3.04
C ARG A 142 -7.16 19.32 -4.23
N LEU A 143 -7.18 19.92 -5.41
CA LEU A 143 -6.84 19.25 -6.66
C LEU A 143 -5.37 19.50 -7.00
N GLU A 144 -4.56 18.46 -6.95
CA GLU A 144 -3.16 18.51 -7.34
C GLU A 144 -2.89 17.68 -8.60
N ARG A 145 -1.84 18.06 -9.32
CA ARG A 145 -1.38 17.28 -10.46
C ARG A 145 -0.54 16.09 -9.98
N VAL A 146 -1.21 15.09 -9.44
CA VAL A 146 -0.60 13.85 -8.99
C VAL A 146 -0.77 12.75 -10.04
N PRO A 147 0.18 11.79 -10.14
CA PRO A 147 0.05 10.67 -11.07
C PRO A 147 -1.04 9.72 -10.59
N VAL A 148 -2.13 9.63 -11.34
CA VAL A 148 -3.25 8.73 -11.06
C VAL A 148 -3.38 7.69 -12.16
N ARG A 149 -3.44 6.43 -11.78
CA ARG A 149 -3.87 5.32 -12.62
C ARG A 149 -4.91 4.52 -11.86
N MET A 150 -6.08 4.34 -12.47
CA MET A 150 -7.17 3.64 -11.80
C MET A 150 -6.84 2.14 -11.65
N PRO A 151 -7.21 1.49 -10.52
CA PRO A 151 -7.04 0.04 -10.30
C PRO A 151 -8.07 -0.76 -11.11
N GLN A 152 -8.05 -0.61 -12.43
CA GLN A 152 -9.02 -1.18 -13.36
C GLN A 152 -8.32 -1.76 -14.61
N PRO A 153 -8.85 -2.84 -15.21
CA PRO A 153 -9.93 -3.71 -14.70
C PRO A 153 -9.56 -4.38 -13.37
N ARG A 154 -10.55 -4.61 -12.52
CA ARG A 154 -10.32 -5.23 -11.20
C ARG A 154 -9.66 -6.60 -11.32
N PRO A 155 -8.90 -7.05 -10.30
CA PRO A 155 -8.38 -8.41 -10.23
C PRO A 155 -9.51 -9.44 -10.24
N LEU A 156 -9.20 -10.66 -10.64
CA LEU A 156 -10.17 -11.76 -10.63
C LEU A 156 -10.65 -12.08 -9.20
N ASP A 157 -9.78 -11.95 -8.23
CA ASP A 157 -10.11 -12.09 -6.81
C ASP A 157 -9.69 -10.80 -6.06
N PRO A 158 -10.62 -9.85 -5.84
CA PRO A 158 -10.36 -8.59 -5.15
C PRO A 158 -10.49 -8.68 -3.63
N THR A 159 -10.63 -9.87 -3.04
CA THR A 159 -10.92 -10.04 -1.60
C THR A 159 -9.77 -9.63 -0.70
N SER A 160 -8.54 -9.65 -1.20
CA SER A 160 -7.36 -9.15 -0.49
C SER A 160 -6.24 -8.81 -1.48
N ILE A 161 -5.27 -8.00 -1.02
CA ILE A 161 -4.05 -7.72 -1.79
C ILE A 161 -3.28 -9.02 -2.09
N TYR A 162 -3.25 -9.97 -1.18
CA TYR A 162 -2.61 -11.27 -1.40
C TYR A 162 -3.26 -12.05 -2.54
N ASN A 163 -4.59 -12.00 -2.63
CA ASN A 163 -5.33 -12.68 -3.68
C ASN A 163 -5.20 -11.94 -5.02
N ALA A 164 -5.24 -10.62 -5.01
CA ALA A 164 -4.96 -9.83 -6.20
C ALA A 164 -3.56 -10.12 -6.77
N GLN A 165 -2.55 -10.22 -5.92
CA GLN A 165 -1.17 -10.51 -6.30
C GLN A 165 -0.96 -11.95 -6.82
N LYS A 166 -1.90 -12.88 -6.60
CA LYS A 166 -1.84 -14.20 -7.25
C LYS A 166 -1.95 -14.11 -8.78
N GLY A 167 -2.55 -13.03 -9.29
CA GLY A 167 -2.64 -12.74 -10.73
C GLY A 167 -1.34 -12.23 -11.37
N LEU A 168 -0.27 -12.01 -10.60
CA LEU A 168 1.03 -11.63 -11.15
C LEU A 168 1.66 -12.78 -11.92
N GLU A 169 2.01 -12.54 -13.19
CA GLU A 169 2.77 -13.50 -14.00
C GLU A 169 4.18 -13.73 -13.44
N ARG A 170 4.75 -12.71 -12.82
CA ARG A 170 6.11 -12.74 -12.26
C ARG A 170 6.12 -12.13 -10.88
N ARG A 171 6.93 -12.72 -10.03
CA ARG A 171 7.04 -12.32 -8.63
C ARG A 171 8.51 -12.03 -8.29
N PHE A 172 8.71 -11.05 -7.43
CA PHE A 172 10.02 -10.73 -6.89
C PHE A 172 10.39 -11.64 -5.71
N PHE A 173 9.44 -11.81 -4.78
CA PHE A 173 9.63 -12.70 -3.65
C PHE A 173 9.20 -14.13 -4.00
N ALA A 174 10.04 -15.11 -3.69
CA ALA A 174 9.72 -16.51 -3.91
C ALA A 174 8.45 -16.89 -3.13
N VAL A 175 7.53 -17.56 -3.81
CA VAL A 175 6.41 -18.22 -3.11
C VAL A 175 6.93 -19.59 -2.68
N LEU A 176 6.86 -19.86 -1.37
CA LEU A 176 7.02 -21.22 -0.91
C LEU A 176 5.80 -22.00 -1.42
N ASP A 177 6.01 -22.94 -2.35
CA ASP A 177 5.00 -23.91 -2.68
C ASP A 177 4.63 -24.62 -1.39
N LYS A 178 3.35 -24.55 -1.00
CA LYS A 178 2.86 -25.38 0.09
C LYS A 178 2.98 -26.82 -0.36
N PRO A 179 3.54 -27.71 0.47
CA PRO A 179 3.54 -29.15 0.18
C PRO A 179 2.13 -29.70 0.07
#